data_69d7b14ac213339a18cd15f877e6845c
#
_entry.id   69d7b14ac213339a18cd15f877e6845c
#
_cell.length_a   1.000
_cell.length_b   1.000
_cell.length_c   1.000
_cell.angle_alpha   90.00
_cell.angle_beta   90.00
_cell.angle_gamma   90.00
#
_symmetry.space_group_name_H-M   'P 1'
#
loop_
_entity.id
_entity.type
_entity.pdbx_description
1 polymer ?
#
loop_
_entity_poly.entity_id
_entity_poly.type
_entity_poly.pdbx_seq_one_letter_code
_entity_poly.pdbx_strand_id
1 'polypeptide(L)'
;MRVAAPTAPSGLLGLRWRVWLMTLGHLVIDSNAALLFALLPLFVARLHINFAQAGALATLLLMTSSVTQPLFGFHQDRRPSFPMSSLGLLVAGGAMGLTGFTTSYWQMIALVVIAGLGVAAFHPQAVAQSGRASGDRQAWGIAIFFTGGSTGTAIMSLLIVPLASTFGSRATIVALIPAIIVAALFVRARATWIHAAPRPTGGATAAASMRAVALPLSMLLTVSILRSAVMTAYLTFLPTLVVVRTGSLGLGAAALAAFLFAGSLGALVGGAAATRFGSAPVVLLSLITGLAGLLPVPWLPGPLLVPWMFAAGVLMFASEAQVTALAQRLLPAFVGVASSLMMGVGLGIGNLGALATGVVADRRGIQVALTITTLLMAGAIGAAAVYIVSMRGRTQVLTEISS
;
A
#
# COMPACT_ATOMS: atom_id res chain seq x y z
N MET A 1 -1.71 0.14 48.00
CA MET A 1 -1.02 -0.46 46.87
C MET A 1 -0.71 0.65 45.87
N ARG A 2 0.54 1.17 45.76
CA ARG A 2 0.91 2.19 44.78
C ARG A 2 0.95 1.49 43.42
N VAL A 3 0.06 1.84 42.52
CA VAL A 3 0.16 1.48 41.12
C VAL A 3 1.41 2.16 40.59
N ALA A 4 2.43 1.37 40.28
CA ALA A 4 3.66 1.88 39.68
C ALA A 4 3.30 2.60 38.39
N ALA A 5 3.70 3.87 38.27
CA ALA A 5 3.55 4.63 37.03
C ALA A 5 4.18 3.86 35.88
N PRO A 6 3.53 3.77 34.70
CA PRO A 6 4.10 3.09 33.56
C PRO A 6 5.42 3.78 33.22
N THR A 7 6.52 3.04 33.31
CA THR A 7 7.84 3.53 32.92
C THR A 7 7.77 3.90 31.44
N ALA A 8 8.06 5.17 31.13
CA ALA A 8 8.13 5.66 29.75
C ALA A 8 9.05 4.73 28.94
N PRO A 9 8.67 4.31 27.75
CA PRO A 9 9.50 3.43 26.93
C PRO A 9 10.82 4.13 26.61
N SER A 10 11.90 3.63 27.19
CA SER A 10 13.26 4.10 26.91
C SER A 10 13.67 3.63 25.52
N GLY A 11 13.68 4.53 24.52
CA GLY A 11 14.08 4.22 23.15
C GLY A 11 13.94 5.41 22.22
N LEU A 12 14.46 5.27 21.01
CA LEU A 12 14.42 6.32 19.98
C LEU A 12 12.98 6.74 19.70
N LEU A 13 12.67 8.03 19.74
CA LEU A 13 11.33 8.61 19.63
C LEU A 13 10.31 8.02 20.64
N GLY A 14 10.78 7.46 21.77
CA GLY A 14 9.94 6.83 22.76
C GLY A 14 9.37 5.48 22.34
N LEU A 15 9.96 4.81 21.37
CA LEU A 15 9.56 3.48 20.89
C LEU A 15 10.66 2.46 21.20
N ARG A 16 10.22 1.25 21.56
CA ARG A 16 11.13 0.12 21.85
C ARG A 16 11.84 -0.34 20.57
N TRP A 17 13.05 -0.87 20.67
CA TRP A 17 13.85 -1.38 19.54
C TRP A 17 13.09 -2.39 18.64
N ARG A 18 12.13 -3.11 19.19
CA ARG A 18 11.29 -4.06 18.43
C ARG A 18 10.45 -3.38 17.35
N VAL A 19 9.94 -2.17 17.60
CA VAL A 19 9.20 -1.39 16.60
C VAL A 19 10.12 -1.07 15.43
N TRP A 20 11.35 -0.65 15.72
CA TRP A 20 12.34 -0.33 14.70
C TRP A 20 12.76 -1.56 13.89
N LEU A 21 12.85 -2.73 14.54
CA LEU A 21 13.13 -3.98 13.84
C LEU A 21 11.97 -4.35 12.90
N MET A 22 10.70 -4.20 13.33
CA MET A 22 9.54 -4.43 12.46
C MET A 22 9.51 -3.42 11.31
N THR A 23 9.84 -2.15 11.58
CA THR A 23 9.97 -1.09 10.56
C THR A 23 11.06 -1.41 9.54
N LEU A 24 12.21 -1.90 9.97
CA LEU A 24 13.27 -2.37 9.08
C LEU A 24 12.80 -3.56 8.22
N GLY A 25 12.06 -4.49 8.81
CA GLY A 25 11.44 -5.59 8.07
C GLY A 25 10.48 -5.09 7.00
N HIS A 26 9.64 -4.11 7.33
CA HIS A 26 8.72 -3.50 6.37
C HIS A 26 9.45 -2.75 5.26
N LEU A 27 10.51 -2.03 5.60
CA LEU A 27 11.38 -1.38 4.62
C LEU A 27 11.91 -2.40 3.61
N VAL A 28 12.41 -3.54 4.08
CA VAL A 28 13.00 -4.57 3.21
C VAL A 28 11.95 -5.29 2.38
N ILE A 29 10.79 -5.66 2.95
CA ILE A 29 9.77 -6.41 2.21
C ILE A 29 9.19 -5.58 1.06
N ASP A 30 8.91 -4.30 1.30
CA ASP A 30 8.34 -3.41 0.28
C ASP A 30 9.40 -2.95 -0.74
N SER A 31 10.68 -2.84 -0.32
CA SER A 31 11.80 -2.68 -1.24
C SER A 31 11.85 -3.79 -2.28
N ASN A 32 11.60 -5.03 -1.87
CA ASN A 32 11.57 -6.17 -2.80
C ASN A 32 10.44 -6.04 -3.83
N ALA A 33 9.24 -5.67 -3.39
CA ALA A 33 8.12 -5.44 -4.31
C ALA A 33 8.39 -4.30 -5.30
N ALA A 34 9.12 -3.25 -4.87
CA ALA A 34 9.48 -2.11 -5.71
C ALA A 34 10.34 -2.46 -6.93
N LEU A 35 11.10 -3.56 -6.88
CA LEU A 35 11.90 -4.03 -8.01
C LEU A 35 11.08 -4.25 -9.28
N LEU A 36 9.88 -4.84 -9.14
CA LEU A 36 9.00 -5.06 -10.29
C LEU A 36 8.65 -3.74 -10.95
N PHE A 37 8.23 -2.74 -10.18
CA PHE A 37 7.74 -1.47 -10.71
C PHE A 37 8.85 -0.61 -11.31
N ALA A 38 9.99 -0.49 -10.63
CA ALA A 38 11.11 0.32 -11.10
C ALA A 38 11.78 -0.26 -12.36
N LEU A 39 11.84 -1.59 -12.46
CA LEU A 39 12.45 -2.29 -13.59
C LEU A 39 11.43 -2.79 -14.63
N LEU A 40 10.15 -2.48 -14.49
CA LEU A 40 9.12 -2.94 -15.42
C LEU A 40 9.44 -2.60 -16.88
N PRO A 41 9.93 -1.40 -17.23
CA PRO A 41 10.34 -1.09 -18.61
C PRO A 41 11.41 -2.04 -19.14
N LEU A 42 12.38 -2.41 -18.28
CA LEU A 42 13.43 -3.37 -18.64
C LEU A 42 12.87 -4.78 -18.87
N PHE A 43 11.91 -5.21 -18.02
CA PHE A 43 11.27 -6.53 -18.18
C PHE A 43 10.37 -6.57 -19.41
N VAL A 44 9.64 -5.48 -19.72
CA VAL A 44 8.84 -5.35 -20.94
C VAL A 44 9.73 -5.53 -22.18
N ALA A 45 10.85 -4.81 -22.24
CA ALA A 45 11.78 -4.91 -23.36
C ALA A 45 12.42 -6.29 -23.47
N ARG A 46 12.90 -6.88 -22.34
CA ARG A 46 13.63 -8.16 -22.34
C ARG A 46 12.76 -9.36 -22.64
N LEU A 47 11.53 -9.39 -22.11
CA LEU A 47 10.61 -10.52 -22.26
C LEU A 47 9.65 -10.34 -23.45
N HIS A 48 9.76 -9.21 -24.17
CA HIS A 48 8.89 -8.85 -25.30
C HIS A 48 7.40 -8.95 -24.92
N ILE A 49 7.03 -8.54 -23.69
CA ILE A 49 5.65 -8.54 -23.20
C ILE A 49 4.95 -7.22 -23.52
N ASN A 50 3.63 -7.30 -23.71
CA ASN A 50 2.78 -6.13 -23.90
C ASN A 50 2.39 -5.46 -22.58
N PHE A 51 1.72 -4.31 -22.62
CA PHE A 51 1.33 -3.57 -21.43
C PHE A 51 0.27 -4.31 -20.59
N ALA A 52 -0.64 -5.07 -21.22
CA ALA A 52 -1.59 -5.91 -20.49
C ALA A 52 -0.86 -6.99 -19.67
N GLN A 53 0.14 -7.65 -20.25
CA GLN A 53 0.98 -8.62 -19.55
C GLN A 53 1.79 -7.97 -18.42
N ALA A 54 2.33 -6.78 -18.66
CA ALA A 54 3.03 -6.01 -17.62
C ALA A 54 2.09 -5.62 -16.45
N GLY A 55 0.89 -5.15 -16.77
CA GLY A 55 -0.15 -4.86 -15.79
C GLY A 55 -0.61 -6.09 -15.02
N ALA A 56 -0.69 -7.26 -15.69
CA ALA A 56 -1.01 -8.53 -15.04
C ALA A 56 0.05 -8.95 -14.00
N LEU A 57 1.35 -8.75 -14.27
CA LEU A 57 2.40 -9.00 -13.28
C LEU A 57 2.22 -8.17 -12.01
N ALA A 58 1.98 -6.86 -12.17
CA ALA A 58 1.71 -5.96 -11.05
C ALA A 58 0.44 -6.36 -10.29
N THR A 59 -0.64 -6.63 -11.01
CA THR A 59 -1.91 -7.10 -10.44
C THR A 59 -1.72 -8.40 -9.65
N LEU A 60 -1.03 -9.39 -10.21
CA LEU A 60 -0.79 -10.68 -9.54
C LEU A 60 0.03 -10.51 -8.26
N LEU A 61 1.11 -9.72 -8.28
CA LEU A 61 1.91 -9.43 -7.10
C LEU A 61 1.03 -8.82 -5.99
N LEU A 62 0.30 -7.76 -6.30
CA LEU A 62 -0.47 -6.99 -5.33
C LEU A 62 -1.74 -7.72 -4.87
N MET A 63 -2.45 -8.40 -5.77
CA MET A 63 -3.62 -9.21 -5.39
C MET A 63 -3.24 -10.40 -4.53
N THR A 64 -2.19 -11.13 -4.92
CA THR A 64 -1.72 -12.27 -4.12
C THR A 64 -1.31 -11.80 -2.73
N SER A 65 -0.60 -10.67 -2.63
CA SER A 65 -0.21 -10.13 -1.33
C SER A 65 -1.41 -9.71 -0.47
N SER A 66 -2.45 -9.12 -1.07
CA SER A 66 -3.61 -8.58 -0.32
C SER A 66 -4.62 -9.66 0.03
N VAL A 67 -5.02 -10.49 -0.94
CA VAL A 67 -6.11 -11.47 -0.77
C VAL A 67 -5.71 -12.62 0.15
N THR A 68 -4.43 -12.99 0.19
CA THR A 68 -3.96 -14.10 1.01
C THR A 68 -3.54 -13.69 2.44
N GLN A 69 -3.42 -12.39 2.74
CA GLN A 69 -3.07 -11.92 4.10
C GLN A 69 -3.98 -12.48 5.22
N PRO A 70 -5.32 -12.54 5.06
CA PRO A 70 -6.18 -13.12 6.10
C PRO A 70 -5.86 -14.58 6.42
N LEU A 71 -5.44 -15.36 5.44
CA LEU A 71 -5.05 -16.76 5.65
C LEU A 71 -3.80 -16.86 6.53
N PHE A 72 -2.81 -16.02 6.26
CA PHE A 72 -1.58 -15.95 7.07
C PHE A 72 -1.85 -15.37 8.46
N GLY A 73 -2.72 -14.37 8.58
CA GLY A 73 -3.17 -13.84 9.87
C GLY A 73 -3.85 -14.91 10.73
N PHE A 74 -4.76 -15.69 10.15
CA PHE A 74 -5.42 -16.80 10.83
C PHE A 74 -4.45 -17.91 11.26
N HIS A 75 -3.48 -18.26 10.40
CA HIS A 75 -2.43 -19.23 10.75
C HIS A 75 -1.59 -18.72 11.92
N GLN A 76 -1.23 -17.44 11.91
CA GLN A 76 -0.45 -16.81 12.96
C GLN A 76 -1.18 -16.78 14.30
N ASP A 77 -2.50 -16.52 14.31
CA ASP A 77 -3.29 -16.53 15.55
C ASP A 77 -3.29 -17.92 16.20
N ARG A 78 -3.21 -18.98 15.40
CA ARG A 78 -3.13 -20.37 15.87
C ARG A 78 -1.72 -20.82 16.23
N ARG A 79 -0.69 -20.25 15.60
CA ARG A 79 0.72 -20.60 15.79
C ARG A 79 1.58 -19.33 15.95
N PRO A 80 1.41 -18.57 17.02
CA PRO A 80 2.04 -17.26 17.19
C PRO A 80 3.58 -17.33 17.30
N SER A 81 4.14 -18.47 17.67
CA SER A 81 5.59 -18.71 17.73
C SER A 81 6.23 -19.01 16.37
N PHE A 82 5.42 -19.31 15.34
CA PHE A 82 5.96 -19.60 14.00
C PHE A 82 6.52 -18.31 13.36
N PRO A 83 7.76 -18.32 12.82
CA PRO A 83 8.44 -17.12 12.32
C PRO A 83 7.93 -16.70 10.93
N MET A 84 6.63 -16.44 10.80
CA MET A 84 5.97 -16.17 9.51
C MET A 84 6.57 -14.95 8.81
N SER A 85 6.88 -13.87 9.54
CA SER A 85 7.50 -12.67 8.96
C SER A 85 8.90 -12.93 8.42
N SER A 86 9.69 -13.79 9.10
CA SER A 86 11.02 -14.18 8.61
C SER A 86 10.92 -14.98 7.32
N LEU A 87 9.99 -15.95 7.28
CA LEU A 87 9.74 -16.75 6.08
C LEU A 87 9.25 -15.86 4.94
N GLY A 88 8.34 -14.93 5.21
CA GLY A 88 7.83 -13.97 4.24
C GLY A 88 8.95 -13.13 3.60
N LEU A 89 9.89 -12.63 4.41
CA LEU A 89 11.06 -11.89 3.91
C LEU A 89 11.93 -12.72 2.97
N LEU A 90 12.23 -13.96 3.34
CA LEU A 90 13.06 -14.85 2.52
C LEU A 90 12.37 -15.24 1.22
N VAL A 91 11.07 -15.57 1.28
CA VAL A 91 10.28 -15.95 0.10
C VAL A 91 10.14 -14.77 -0.86
N ALA A 92 9.78 -13.58 -0.36
CA ALA A 92 9.64 -12.41 -1.21
C ALA A 92 10.98 -11.94 -1.77
N GLY A 93 12.02 -11.84 -0.94
CA GLY A 93 13.36 -11.43 -1.37
C GLY A 93 13.98 -12.42 -2.35
N GLY A 94 13.82 -13.73 -2.11
CA GLY A 94 14.30 -14.78 -3.01
C GLY A 94 13.58 -14.74 -4.35
N ALA A 95 12.26 -14.72 -4.34
CA ALA A 95 11.46 -14.70 -5.57
C ALA A 95 11.73 -13.43 -6.39
N MET A 96 11.70 -12.24 -5.75
CA MET A 96 12.01 -10.98 -6.45
C MET A 96 13.45 -10.90 -6.93
N GLY A 97 14.40 -11.41 -6.14
CA GLY A 97 15.80 -11.51 -6.54
C GLY A 97 16.02 -12.36 -7.80
N LEU A 98 15.22 -13.41 -7.99
CA LEU A 98 15.29 -14.28 -9.14
C LEU A 98 14.60 -13.74 -10.40
N THR A 99 13.77 -12.68 -10.29
CA THR A 99 13.05 -12.12 -11.46
C THR A 99 13.99 -11.66 -12.57
N GLY A 100 15.18 -11.18 -12.24
CA GLY A 100 16.19 -10.76 -13.20
C GLY A 100 16.80 -11.90 -14.03
N PHE A 101 16.60 -13.14 -13.64
CA PHE A 101 17.13 -14.34 -14.34
C PHE A 101 16.07 -15.04 -15.19
N THR A 102 14.81 -14.60 -15.14
CA THR A 102 13.74 -15.21 -15.94
C THR A 102 13.99 -15.06 -17.43
N THR A 103 13.63 -16.08 -18.20
CA THR A 103 13.72 -16.07 -19.66
C THR A 103 12.35 -16.14 -20.34
N SER A 104 11.29 -16.32 -19.55
CA SER A 104 9.92 -16.37 -20.05
C SER A 104 8.95 -15.63 -19.13
N TYR A 105 7.83 -15.20 -19.71
CA TYR A 105 6.74 -14.53 -19.00
C TYR A 105 6.15 -15.41 -17.90
N TRP A 106 6.02 -16.73 -18.13
CA TRP A 106 5.46 -17.67 -17.15
C TRP A 106 6.34 -17.85 -15.92
N GLN A 107 7.67 -17.83 -16.10
CA GLN A 107 8.61 -17.82 -14.96
C GLN A 107 8.44 -16.55 -14.14
N MET A 108 8.26 -15.38 -14.80
CA MET A 108 8.03 -14.12 -14.14
C MET A 108 6.71 -14.16 -13.35
N ILE A 109 5.61 -14.67 -13.93
CA ILE A 109 4.33 -14.87 -13.21
C ILE A 109 4.53 -15.71 -11.96
N ALA A 110 5.19 -16.86 -12.07
CA ALA A 110 5.42 -17.73 -10.92
C ALA A 110 6.17 -17.01 -9.80
N LEU A 111 7.23 -16.26 -10.13
CA LEU A 111 8.02 -15.55 -9.14
C LEU A 111 7.26 -14.39 -8.50
N VAL A 112 6.48 -13.61 -9.25
CA VAL A 112 5.70 -12.49 -8.65
C VAL A 112 4.57 -13.01 -7.76
N VAL A 113 3.95 -14.15 -8.09
CA VAL A 113 2.95 -14.79 -7.23
C VAL A 113 3.60 -15.30 -5.94
N ILE A 114 4.75 -15.98 -6.04
CA ILE A 114 5.51 -16.45 -4.87
C ILE A 114 5.94 -15.26 -4.00
N ALA A 115 6.42 -14.17 -4.62
CA ALA A 115 6.77 -12.94 -3.90
C ALA A 115 5.56 -12.35 -3.17
N GLY A 116 4.40 -12.27 -3.84
CA GLY A 116 3.15 -11.82 -3.23
C GLY A 116 2.74 -12.65 -2.01
N LEU A 117 2.89 -13.98 -2.05
CA LEU A 117 2.67 -14.85 -0.89
C LEU A 117 3.65 -14.52 0.25
N GLY A 118 4.92 -14.26 -0.07
CA GLY A 118 5.91 -13.83 0.91
C GLY A 118 5.53 -12.51 1.59
N VAL A 119 5.10 -11.52 0.80
CA VAL A 119 4.60 -10.22 1.29
C VAL A 119 3.38 -10.43 2.19
N ALA A 120 2.42 -11.27 1.78
CA ALA A 120 1.23 -11.58 2.57
C ALA A 120 1.57 -12.27 3.91
N ALA A 121 2.56 -13.16 3.92
CA ALA A 121 3.02 -13.85 5.12
C ALA A 121 3.69 -12.91 6.13
N PHE A 122 4.36 -11.86 5.65
CA PHE A 122 5.08 -10.89 6.49
C PHE A 122 4.15 -9.98 7.29
N HIS A 123 3.19 -9.33 6.62
CA HIS A 123 2.47 -8.17 7.14
C HIS A 123 1.65 -8.41 8.42
N PRO A 124 0.82 -9.47 8.53
CA PRO A 124 -0.03 -9.65 9.71
C PRO A 124 0.77 -9.74 11.01
N GLN A 125 1.87 -10.50 10.99
CA GLN A 125 2.72 -10.68 12.17
C GLN A 125 3.50 -9.42 12.50
N ALA A 126 4.09 -8.77 11.51
CA ALA A 126 4.94 -7.59 11.71
C ALA A 126 4.14 -6.38 12.21
N VAL A 127 2.96 -6.11 11.62
CA VAL A 127 2.05 -5.06 12.09
C VAL A 127 1.59 -5.33 13.52
N ALA A 128 1.18 -6.56 13.83
CA ALA A 128 0.73 -6.93 15.15
C ALA A 128 1.84 -6.79 16.21
N GLN A 129 3.08 -7.18 15.87
CA GLN A 129 4.23 -7.02 16.76
C GLN A 129 4.61 -5.54 16.95
N SER A 130 4.58 -4.73 15.88
CA SER A 130 4.82 -3.30 15.95
C SER A 130 3.83 -2.61 16.89
N GLY A 131 2.54 -2.87 16.72
CA GLY A 131 1.49 -2.32 17.58
C GLY A 131 1.67 -2.69 19.06
N ARG A 132 1.89 -3.98 19.35
CA ARG A 132 2.10 -4.48 20.72
C ARG A 132 3.38 -3.93 21.37
N ALA A 133 4.46 -3.85 20.62
CA ALA A 133 5.74 -3.33 21.11
C ALA A 133 5.70 -1.83 21.42
N SER A 134 4.73 -1.10 20.85
CA SER A 134 4.55 0.33 21.07
C SER A 134 3.80 0.69 22.37
N GLY A 135 3.17 -0.28 23.04
CA GLY A 135 2.41 -0.04 24.27
C GLY A 135 1.33 1.04 24.07
N ASP A 136 1.31 2.04 24.96
CA ASP A 136 0.32 3.14 24.90
C ASP A 136 0.45 4.02 23.64
N ARG A 137 1.57 3.92 22.92
CA ARG A 137 1.82 4.67 21.67
C ARG A 137 1.54 3.84 20.42
N GLN A 138 0.59 2.91 20.46
CA GLN A 138 0.32 1.95 19.39
C GLN A 138 0.13 2.63 18.02
N ALA A 139 -0.68 3.69 17.94
CA ALA A 139 -0.91 4.42 16.69
C ALA A 139 0.39 5.02 16.12
N TRP A 140 1.25 5.56 16.98
CA TRP A 140 2.55 6.11 16.58
C TRP A 140 3.49 5.02 16.06
N GLY A 141 3.60 3.89 16.76
CA GLY A 141 4.44 2.79 16.32
C GLY A 141 3.99 2.16 15.01
N ILE A 142 2.68 2.06 14.78
CA ILE A 142 2.12 1.60 13.51
C ILE A 142 2.41 2.61 12.39
N ALA A 143 2.32 3.92 12.66
CA ALA A 143 2.67 4.94 11.67
C ALA A 143 4.15 4.85 11.26
N ILE A 144 5.06 4.71 12.23
CA ILE A 144 6.50 4.49 11.96
C ILE A 144 6.72 3.20 11.17
N PHE A 145 6.01 2.13 11.49
CA PHE A 145 6.09 0.88 10.75
C PHE A 145 5.72 1.09 9.27
N PHE A 146 4.61 1.75 8.97
CA PHE A 146 4.19 2.03 7.58
C PHE A 146 5.12 2.99 6.84
N THR A 147 5.71 3.97 7.54
CA THR A 147 6.74 4.84 6.96
C THR A 147 7.95 4.02 6.47
N GLY A 148 8.30 2.93 7.17
CA GLY A 148 9.36 2.02 6.74
C GLY A 148 9.09 1.43 5.36
N GLY A 149 7.89 0.92 5.09
CA GLY A 149 7.51 0.34 3.79
C GLY A 149 7.61 1.35 2.66
N SER A 150 6.98 2.52 2.80
CA SER A 150 7.01 3.58 1.79
C SER A 150 8.44 4.07 1.52
N THR A 151 9.26 4.20 2.56
CA THR A 151 10.68 4.58 2.44
C THR A 151 11.48 3.51 1.70
N GLY A 152 11.26 2.24 2.03
CA GLY A 152 11.93 1.11 1.37
C GLY A 152 11.62 1.05 -0.12
N THR A 153 10.35 1.21 -0.47
CA THR A 153 9.91 1.26 -1.87
C THR A 153 10.57 2.40 -2.64
N ALA A 154 10.62 3.59 -2.06
CA ALA A 154 11.26 4.76 -2.67
C ALA A 154 12.79 4.58 -2.84
N ILE A 155 13.47 4.13 -1.80
CA ILE A 155 14.92 3.89 -1.82
C ILE A 155 15.26 2.84 -2.88
N MET A 156 14.57 1.71 -2.90
CA MET A 156 14.86 0.65 -3.86
C MET A 156 14.62 1.10 -5.30
N SER A 157 13.59 1.90 -5.56
CA SER A 157 13.33 2.44 -6.90
C SER A 157 14.51 3.27 -7.41
N LEU A 158 15.22 3.99 -6.54
CA LEU A 158 16.41 4.76 -6.90
C LEU A 158 17.67 3.90 -6.99
N LEU A 159 17.86 2.94 -6.09
CA LEU A 159 19.07 2.13 -6.02
C LEU A 159 19.17 1.08 -7.11
N ILE A 160 18.04 0.48 -7.51
CA ILE A 160 18.09 -0.64 -8.45
C ILE A 160 18.46 -0.21 -9.88
N VAL A 161 18.15 1.02 -10.27
CA VAL A 161 18.40 1.48 -11.63
C VAL A 161 19.90 1.61 -11.95
N PRO A 162 20.75 2.27 -11.12
CA PRO A 162 22.21 2.24 -11.34
C PRO A 162 22.80 0.84 -11.35
N LEU A 163 22.30 -0.05 -10.48
CA LEU A 163 22.74 -1.44 -10.47
C LEU A 163 22.32 -2.17 -11.75
N ALA A 164 21.11 -1.95 -12.23
CA ALA A 164 20.62 -2.56 -13.46
C ALA A 164 21.32 -2.01 -14.71
N SER A 165 21.78 -0.77 -14.71
CA SER A 165 22.60 -0.22 -15.80
C SER A 165 23.96 -0.91 -15.94
N THR A 166 24.51 -1.39 -14.80
CA THR A 166 25.82 -2.07 -14.77
C THR A 166 25.70 -3.60 -14.94
N PHE A 167 24.76 -4.22 -14.22
CA PHE A 167 24.61 -5.68 -14.13
C PHE A 167 23.39 -6.22 -14.91
N GLY A 168 22.69 -5.37 -15.65
CA GLY A 168 21.45 -5.71 -16.32
C GLY A 168 20.36 -6.10 -15.32
N SER A 169 19.36 -6.83 -15.81
CA SER A 169 18.26 -7.29 -14.98
C SER A 169 18.68 -8.19 -13.79
N ARG A 170 19.85 -8.84 -13.88
CA ARG A 170 20.39 -9.70 -12.80
C ARG A 170 20.69 -8.93 -11.52
N ALA A 171 20.75 -7.59 -11.57
CA ALA A 171 20.88 -6.74 -10.40
C ALA A 171 19.79 -6.99 -9.34
N THR A 172 18.63 -7.55 -9.73
CA THR A 172 17.56 -7.89 -8.77
C THR A 172 17.99 -8.82 -7.64
N ILE A 173 19.07 -9.61 -7.85
CA ILE A 173 19.60 -10.52 -6.81
C ILE A 173 20.00 -9.78 -5.52
N VAL A 174 20.28 -8.49 -5.60
CA VAL A 174 20.61 -7.64 -4.44
C VAL A 174 19.50 -7.64 -3.38
N ALA A 175 18.25 -7.89 -3.78
CA ALA A 175 17.10 -7.98 -2.90
C ALA A 175 17.24 -9.08 -1.83
N LEU A 176 17.94 -10.16 -2.16
CA LEU A 176 18.11 -11.31 -1.27
C LEU A 176 18.98 -10.98 -0.05
N ILE A 177 19.97 -10.10 -0.20
CA ILE A 177 20.92 -9.78 0.88
C ILE A 177 20.22 -9.19 2.11
N PRO A 178 19.49 -8.05 2.01
CA PRO A 178 18.78 -7.49 3.16
C PRO A 178 17.67 -8.39 3.66
N ALA A 179 17.02 -9.18 2.78
CA ALA A 179 16.01 -10.14 3.17
C ALA A 179 16.57 -11.22 4.10
N ILE A 180 17.73 -11.81 3.77
CA ILE A 180 18.40 -12.80 4.62
C ILE A 180 18.81 -12.18 5.96
N ILE A 181 19.45 -11.01 5.92
CA ILE A 181 19.95 -10.35 7.15
C ILE A 181 18.78 -10.07 8.11
N VAL A 182 17.72 -9.45 7.60
CA VAL A 182 16.58 -9.06 8.46
C VAL A 182 15.77 -10.27 8.90
N ALA A 183 15.62 -11.29 8.05
CA ALA A 183 14.98 -12.55 8.46
C ALA A 183 15.76 -13.25 9.59
N ALA A 184 17.09 -13.27 9.53
CA ALA A 184 17.93 -13.79 10.61
C ALA A 184 17.78 -12.97 11.90
N LEU A 185 17.73 -11.64 11.82
CA LEU A 185 17.46 -10.77 12.98
C LEU A 185 16.09 -11.08 13.60
N PHE A 186 15.05 -11.29 12.78
CA PHE A 186 13.72 -11.66 13.26
C PHE A 186 13.72 -13.02 13.98
N VAL A 187 14.39 -14.03 13.42
CA VAL A 187 14.51 -15.34 14.07
C VAL A 187 15.21 -15.21 15.42
N ARG A 188 16.27 -14.42 15.51
CA ARG A 188 16.96 -14.17 16.79
C ARG A 188 16.08 -13.42 17.79
N ALA A 189 15.29 -12.48 17.32
CA ALA A 189 14.40 -11.67 18.15
C ALA A 189 13.09 -12.36 18.58
N ARG A 190 12.72 -13.48 17.94
CA ARG A 190 11.41 -14.13 18.12
C ARG A 190 11.04 -14.45 19.57
N ALA A 191 12.01 -14.85 20.39
CA ALA A 191 11.80 -15.15 21.81
C ALA A 191 11.28 -13.94 22.62
N THR A 192 11.46 -12.73 22.08
CA THR A 192 11.03 -11.48 22.72
C THR A 192 9.67 -11.00 22.19
N TRP A 193 9.04 -11.70 21.26
CA TRP A 193 7.77 -11.28 20.65
C TRP A 193 6.62 -11.40 21.64
N ILE A 194 5.70 -10.44 21.54
CA ILE A 194 4.53 -10.36 22.41
C ILE A 194 3.38 -11.12 21.72
N HIS A 195 2.88 -12.16 22.38
CA HIS A 195 1.73 -12.92 21.93
C HIS A 195 0.44 -12.38 22.56
N ALA A 196 -0.61 -12.19 21.76
CA ALA A 196 -1.93 -11.83 22.27
C ALA A 196 -2.76 -13.09 22.52
N ALA A 197 -3.65 -13.03 23.50
CA ALA A 197 -4.70 -14.03 23.64
C ALA A 197 -5.64 -13.97 22.42
N PRO A 198 -6.19 -15.11 21.96
CA PRO A 198 -7.19 -15.13 20.89
C PRO A 198 -8.39 -14.25 21.26
N ARG A 199 -8.87 -13.43 20.32
CA ARG A 199 -10.08 -12.65 20.49
C ARG A 199 -11.29 -13.46 20.02
N PRO A 200 -12.44 -13.43 20.73
CA PRO A 200 -13.66 -14.05 20.24
C PRO A 200 -14.14 -13.39 18.94
N THR A 201 -14.45 -14.20 17.93
CA THR A 201 -15.02 -13.74 16.67
C THR A 201 -16.54 -13.66 16.79
N GLY A 202 -17.10 -12.45 16.95
CA GLY A 202 -18.54 -12.21 16.94
C GLY A 202 -19.08 -12.19 15.48
N GLY A 203 -19.75 -13.25 15.04
CA GLY A 203 -20.16 -13.36 13.63
C GLY A 203 -21.57 -12.82 13.27
N ALA A 204 -22.59 -13.09 14.07
CA ALA A 204 -23.99 -12.84 13.66
C ALA A 204 -24.42 -11.36 13.69
N THR A 205 -23.87 -10.55 14.59
CA THR A 205 -24.24 -9.14 14.78
C THR A 205 -23.55 -8.19 13.76
N ALA A 206 -22.43 -8.60 13.15
CA ALA A 206 -21.71 -7.81 12.17
C ALA A 206 -22.53 -7.55 10.90
N ALA A 207 -23.23 -8.57 10.39
CA ALA A 207 -24.02 -8.45 9.16
C ALA A 207 -25.20 -7.48 9.31
N ALA A 208 -25.88 -7.49 10.47
CA ALA A 208 -26.97 -6.54 10.74
C ALA A 208 -26.45 -5.09 10.82
N SER A 209 -25.32 -4.87 11.52
CA SER A 209 -24.67 -3.56 11.60
C SER A 209 -24.22 -3.05 10.24
N MET A 210 -23.68 -3.92 9.38
CA MET A 210 -23.28 -3.56 8.02
C MET A 210 -24.47 -3.17 7.14
N ARG A 211 -25.61 -3.88 7.25
CA ARG A 211 -26.82 -3.52 6.50
C ARG A 211 -27.34 -2.14 6.88
N ALA A 212 -27.30 -1.77 8.15
CA ALA A 212 -27.72 -0.45 8.62
C ALA A 212 -26.93 0.70 8.02
N VAL A 213 -25.65 0.50 7.66
CA VAL A 213 -24.74 1.50 7.09
C VAL A 213 -24.34 1.17 5.65
N ALA A 214 -25.10 0.33 4.95
CA ALA A 214 -24.71 -0.24 3.65
C ALA A 214 -24.38 0.84 2.60
N LEU A 215 -25.21 1.87 2.48
CA LEU A 215 -24.97 2.94 1.48
C LEU A 215 -23.68 3.74 1.79
N PRO A 216 -23.48 4.36 2.97
CA PRO A 216 -22.25 5.09 3.21
C PRO A 216 -21.00 4.18 3.19
N LEU A 217 -21.12 2.93 3.62
CA LEU A 217 -20.03 1.96 3.59
C LEU A 217 -19.65 1.57 2.15
N SER A 218 -20.63 1.33 1.28
CA SER A 218 -20.38 1.04 -0.14
C SER A 218 -19.79 2.23 -0.88
N MET A 219 -20.16 3.46 -0.53
CA MET A 219 -19.56 4.66 -1.11
C MET A 219 -18.08 4.78 -0.72
N LEU A 220 -17.71 4.55 0.54
CA LEU A 220 -16.31 4.51 0.96
C LEU A 220 -15.53 3.37 0.30
N LEU A 221 -16.15 2.21 0.12
CA LEU A 221 -15.53 1.09 -0.60
C LEU A 221 -15.29 1.45 -2.08
N THR A 222 -16.24 2.10 -2.74
CA THR A 222 -16.09 2.61 -4.10
C THR A 222 -14.94 3.62 -4.20
N VAL A 223 -14.84 4.56 -3.25
CA VAL A 223 -13.70 5.48 -3.16
C VAL A 223 -12.39 4.71 -3.05
N SER A 224 -12.32 3.72 -2.15
CA SER A 224 -11.11 2.90 -1.98
C SER A 224 -10.72 2.16 -3.26
N ILE A 225 -11.66 1.53 -3.94
CA ILE A 225 -11.43 0.77 -5.18
C ILE A 225 -10.91 1.69 -6.29
N LEU A 226 -11.64 2.78 -6.58
CA LEU A 226 -11.31 3.64 -7.72
C LEU A 226 -10.00 4.41 -7.50
N ARG A 227 -9.77 4.92 -6.28
CA ARG A 227 -8.52 5.56 -5.91
C ARG A 227 -7.35 4.57 -6.01
N SER A 228 -7.53 3.36 -5.51
CA SER A 228 -6.50 2.32 -5.56
C SER A 228 -6.20 1.89 -7.01
N ALA A 229 -7.20 1.82 -7.88
CA ALA A 229 -6.99 1.51 -9.29
C ALA A 229 -6.09 2.55 -9.97
N VAL A 230 -6.32 3.84 -9.70
CA VAL A 230 -5.46 4.92 -10.22
C VAL A 230 -4.05 4.82 -9.63
N MET A 231 -3.95 4.65 -8.31
CA MET A 231 -2.65 4.53 -7.64
C MET A 231 -1.82 3.37 -8.19
N THR A 232 -2.43 2.19 -8.35
CA THR A 232 -1.76 0.99 -8.85
C THR A 232 -1.33 1.15 -10.31
N ALA A 233 -2.13 1.84 -11.13
CA ALA A 233 -1.77 2.15 -12.51
C ALA A 233 -0.52 3.05 -12.57
N TYR A 234 -0.45 4.10 -11.76
CA TYR A 234 0.73 4.97 -11.70
C TYR A 234 1.94 4.25 -11.11
N LEU A 235 1.76 3.48 -10.02
CA LEU A 235 2.82 2.65 -9.46
C LEU A 235 3.44 1.73 -10.53
N THR A 236 2.60 1.14 -11.36
CA THR A 236 3.01 0.17 -12.38
C THR A 236 3.61 0.84 -13.61
N PHE A 237 2.95 1.86 -14.15
CA PHE A 237 3.25 2.36 -15.49
C PHE A 237 3.97 3.71 -15.52
N LEU A 238 4.14 4.41 -14.40
CA LEU A 238 4.86 5.69 -14.38
C LEU A 238 6.31 5.56 -14.90
N PRO A 239 7.13 4.57 -14.43
CA PRO A 239 8.46 4.38 -15.00
C PRO A 239 8.43 4.08 -16.49
N THR A 240 7.49 3.24 -16.93
CA THR A 240 7.34 2.87 -18.33
C THR A 240 6.91 4.07 -19.20
N LEU A 241 5.96 4.88 -18.74
CA LEU A 241 5.56 6.14 -19.39
C LEU A 241 6.77 7.04 -19.61
N VAL A 242 7.59 7.22 -18.57
CA VAL A 242 8.77 8.10 -18.64
C VAL A 242 9.80 7.56 -19.62
N VAL A 243 10.08 6.25 -19.57
CA VAL A 243 11.02 5.60 -20.50
C VAL A 243 10.54 5.73 -21.94
N VAL A 244 9.26 5.47 -22.23
CA VAL A 244 8.69 5.60 -23.58
C VAL A 244 8.83 7.02 -24.12
N ARG A 245 8.70 8.04 -23.25
CA ARG A 245 8.73 9.45 -23.65
C ARG A 245 10.12 10.06 -23.69
N THR A 246 11.03 9.63 -22.83
CA THR A 246 12.33 10.29 -22.61
C THR A 246 13.54 9.37 -22.81
N GLY A 247 13.33 8.07 -22.93
CA GLY A 247 14.41 7.07 -22.94
C GLY A 247 15.10 6.87 -21.59
N SER A 248 14.72 7.60 -20.53
CA SER A 248 15.43 7.64 -19.26
C SER A 248 14.78 6.75 -18.19
N LEU A 249 15.39 5.59 -17.91
CA LEU A 249 14.99 4.73 -16.80
C LEU A 249 15.21 5.42 -15.44
N GLY A 250 16.31 6.17 -15.30
CA GLY A 250 16.62 6.92 -14.07
C GLY A 250 15.57 7.98 -13.73
N LEU A 251 15.10 8.73 -14.72
CA LEU A 251 14.02 9.72 -14.52
C LEU A 251 12.70 9.03 -14.12
N GLY A 252 12.39 7.89 -14.75
CA GLY A 252 11.21 7.09 -14.40
C GLY A 252 11.24 6.60 -12.97
N ALA A 253 12.39 6.06 -12.54
CA ALA A 253 12.58 5.63 -11.16
C ALA A 253 12.53 6.79 -10.15
N ALA A 254 13.12 7.93 -10.49
CA ALA A 254 13.07 9.13 -9.65
C ALA A 254 11.64 9.68 -9.49
N ALA A 255 10.85 9.71 -10.57
CA ALA A 255 9.45 10.12 -10.53
C ALA A 255 8.61 9.17 -9.67
N LEU A 256 8.82 7.85 -9.79
CA LEU A 256 8.17 6.84 -8.95
C LEU A 256 8.58 7.00 -7.48
N ALA A 257 9.86 7.13 -7.19
CA ALA A 257 10.36 7.31 -5.84
C ALA A 257 9.80 8.59 -5.19
N ALA A 258 9.75 9.69 -5.94
CA ALA A 258 9.14 10.95 -5.47
C ALA A 258 7.66 10.77 -5.13
N PHE A 259 6.90 10.07 -5.97
CA PHE A 259 5.49 9.79 -5.74
C PHE A 259 5.26 8.95 -4.47
N LEU A 260 6.06 7.92 -4.27
CA LEU A 260 5.94 7.01 -3.13
C LEU A 260 6.44 7.64 -1.82
N PHE A 261 7.54 8.38 -1.86
CA PHE A 261 8.03 9.13 -0.70
C PHE A 261 7.03 10.20 -0.25
N ALA A 262 6.41 10.87 -1.23
CA ALA A 262 5.32 11.82 -0.98
C ALA A 262 4.12 11.17 -0.28
N GLY A 263 3.91 9.86 -0.45
CA GLY A 263 2.85 9.09 0.21
C GLY A 263 2.94 9.17 1.74
N SER A 264 4.13 9.01 2.31
CA SER A 264 4.34 9.13 3.77
C SER A 264 4.01 10.55 4.27
N LEU A 265 4.45 11.58 3.55
CA LEU A 265 4.15 12.97 3.89
C LEU A 265 2.66 13.29 3.71
N GLY A 266 2.05 12.79 2.64
CA GLY A 266 0.62 12.96 2.35
C GLY A 266 -0.26 12.37 3.45
N ALA A 267 0.06 11.18 3.94
CA ALA A 267 -0.65 10.56 5.06
C ALA A 267 -0.58 11.41 6.34
N LEU A 268 0.59 11.99 6.65
CA LEU A 268 0.77 12.89 7.80
C LEU A 268 -0.02 14.19 7.62
N VAL A 269 0.07 14.83 6.45
CA VAL A 269 -0.67 16.06 6.10
C VAL A 269 -2.17 15.79 6.17
N GLY A 270 -2.65 14.70 5.60
CA GLY A 270 -4.05 14.27 5.64
C GLY A 270 -4.55 14.01 7.07
N GLY A 271 -3.73 13.37 7.90
CA GLY A 271 -4.02 13.16 9.32
C GLY A 271 -4.15 14.47 10.08
N ALA A 272 -3.18 15.37 9.94
CA ALA A 272 -3.21 16.70 10.57
C ALA A 272 -4.40 17.54 10.08
N ALA A 273 -4.68 17.54 8.79
CA ALA A 273 -5.84 18.24 8.22
C ALA A 273 -7.16 17.67 8.75
N ALA A 274 -7.27 16.35 8.90
CA ALA A 274 -8.48 15.68 9.38
C ALA A 274 -8.79 16.00 10.85
N THR A 275 -7.79 16.30 11.68
CA THR A 275 -8.02 16.75 13.07
C THR A 275 -8.67 18.12 13.11
N ARG A 276 -8.40 19.00 12.14
CA ARG A 276 -8.90 20.37 12.08
C ARG A 276 -10.20 20.50 11.28
N PHE A 277 -10.30 19.82 10.14
CA PHE A 277 -11.39 19.99 9.18
C PHE A 277 -12.34 18.79 9.09
N GLY A 278 -12.01 17.68 9.78
CA GLY A 278 -12.72 16.41 9.67
C GLY A 278 -12.24 15.55 8.50
N SER A 279 -12.42 14.22 8.62
CA SER A 279 -11.91 13.26 7.63
C SER A 279 -12.63 13.34 6.28
N ALA A 280 -13.95 13.58 6.24
CA ALA A 280 -14.72 13.55 5.00
C ALA A 280 -14.38 14.71 4.03
N PRO A 281 -14.25 15.99 4.48
CA PRO A 281 -13.74 17.06 3.62
C PRO A 281 -12.31 16.81 3.12
N VAL A 282 -11.44 16.25 3.96
CA VAL A 282 -10.06 15.93 3.58
C VAL A 282 -10.04 14.86 2.48
N VAL A 283 -10.88 13.82 2.57
CA VAL A 283 -11.01 12.81 1.51
C VAL A 283 -11.47 13.48 0.20
N LEU A 284 -12.53 14.27 0.23
CA LEU A 284 -13.05 14.89 -0.98
C LEU A 284 -12.02 15.84 -1.63
N LEU A 285 -11.36 16.69 -0.83
CA LEU A 285 -10.35 17.63 -1.32
C LEU A 285 -9.14 16.87 -1.90
N SER A 286 -8.66 15.82 -1.22
CA SER A 286 -7.57 14.96 -1.69
C SER A 286 -7.88 14.30 -3.03
N LEU A 287 -9.12 13.83 -3.24
CA LEU A 287 -9.54 13.23 -4.50
C LEU A 287 -9.59 14.27 -5.63
N ILE A 288 -10.12 15.46 -5.37
CA ILE A 288 -10.18 16.56 -6.36
C ILE A 288 -8.76 17.00 -6.74
N THR A 289 -7.91 17.29 -5.75
CA THR A 289 -6.52 17.71 -5.98
C THR A 289 -5.66 16.60 -6.56
N GLY A 290 -5.92 15.34 -6.19
CA GLY A 290 -5.29 14.16 -6.77
C GLY A 290 -5.64 14.00 -8.25
N LEU A 291 -6.91 14.17 -8.64
CA LEU A 291 -7.33 14.20 -10.05
C LEU A 291 -6.61 15.30 -10.82
N ALA A 292 -6.64 16.54 -10.31
CA ALA A 292 -5.99 17.69 -10.94
C ALA A 292 -4.46 17.51 -11.04
N GLY A 293 -3.83 16.89 -10.04
CA GLY A 293 -2.40 16.62 -10.02
C GLY A 293 -1.97 15.50 -10.94
N LEU A 294 -2.76 14.42 -11.08
CA LEU A 294 -2.38 13.28 -11.89
C LEU A 294 -2.80 13.40 -13.38
N LEU A 295 -3.85 14.15 -13.67
CA LEU A 295 -4.37 14.29 -15.04
C LEU A 295 -3.34 14.83 -16.05
N PRO A 296 -2.49 15.84 -15.75
CA PRO A 296 -1.50 16.34 -16.69
C PRO A 296 -0.25 15.46 -16.81
N VAL A 297 0.01 14.54 -15.88
CA VAL A 297 1.26 13.76 -15.80
C VAL A 297 1.63 13.08 -17.11
N PRO A 298 0.73 12.43 -17.86
CA PRO A 298 1.07 11.79 -19.12
C PRO A 298 1.66 12.75 -20.18
N TRP A 299 1.46 14.06 -20.01
CA TRP A 299 1.83 15.09 -20.99
C TRP A 299 2.90 16.06 -20.48
N LEU A 300 3.27 15.99 -19.20
CA LEU A 300 4.24 16.91 -18.59
C LEU A 300 5.65 16.75 -19.20
N PRO A 301 6.40 17.85 -19.37
CA PRO A 301 7.82 17.80 -19.72
C PRO A 301 8.64 16.99 -18.71
N GLY A 302 9.67 16.26 -19.20
CA GLY A 302 10.51 15.39 -18.38
C GLY A 302 11.05 16.05 -17.09
N PRO A 303 11.64 17.26 -17.16
CA PRO A 303 12.20 17.92 -15.97
C PRO A 303 11.17 18.22 -14.87
N LEU A 304 9.90 18.40 -15.23
CA LEU A 304 8.83 18.69 -14.27
C LEU A 304 8.25 17.44 -13.62
N LEU A 305 8.50 16.25 -14.16
CA LEU A 305 7.86 15.00 -13.68
C LEU A 305 8.18 14.71 -12.22
N VAL A 306 9.43 14.82 -11.80
CA VAL A 306 9.82 14.48 -10.41
C VAL A 306 9.17 15.41 -9.37
N PRO A 307 9.34 16.75 -9.45
CA PRO A 307 8.70 17.64 -8.47
C PRO A 307 7.17 17.60 -8.55
N TRP A 308 6.61 17.41 -9.74
CA TRP A 308 5.16 17.32 -9.90
C TRP A 308 4.60 16.04 -9.29
N MET A 309 5.24 14.88 -9.52
CA MET A 309 4.83 13.62 -8.91
C MET A 309 4.94 13.63 -7.39
N PHE A 310 5.95 14.32 -6.85
CA PHE A 310 6.02 14.55 -5.41
C PHE A 310 4.80 15.33 -4.90
N ALA A 311 4.47 16.47 -5.51
CA ALA A 311 3.32 17.28 -5.12
C ALA A 311 1.98 16.53 -5.29
N ALA A 312 1.77 15.87 -6.44
CA ALA A 312 0.58 15.06 -6.70
C ALA A 312 0.46 13.89 -5.71
N GLY A 313 1.57 13.27 -5.35
CA GLY A 313 1.63 12.21 -4.34
C GLY A 313 1.16 12.70 -2.96
N VAL A 314 1.70 13.81 -2.45
CA VAL A 314 1.27 14.38 -1.16
C VAL A 314 -0.24 14.59 -1.15
N LEU A 315 -0.79 15.19 -2.20
CA LEU A 315 -2.21 15.48 -2.30
C LEU A 315 -3.08 14.22 -2.38
N MET A 316 -2.66 13.23 -3.16
CA MET A 316 -3.42 12.00 -3.36
C MET A 316 -3.42 11.08 -2.12
N PHE A 317 -2.28 10.95 -1.44
CA PHE A 317 -2.16 10.04 -0.30
C PHE A 317 -2.79 10.60 0.98
N ALA A 318 -3.15 11.89 1.03
CA ALA A 318 -3.82 12.51 2.18
C ALA A 318 -5.17 11.86 2.53
N SER A 319 -5.85 11.21 1.56
CA SER A 319 -7.14 10.52 1.78
C SER A 319 -7.02 9.09 2.29
N GLU A 320 -5.87 8.43 2.18
CA GLU A 320 -5.74 6.98 2.35
C GLU A 320 -6.18 6.49 3.75
N ALA A 321 -5.55 7.02 4.77
CA ALA A 321 -5.89 6.69 6.16
C ALA A 321 -7.29 7.18 6.53
N GLN A 322 -7.76 8.28 5.92
CA GLN A 322 -9.03 8.90 6.24
C GLN A 322 -10.23 8.07 5.77
N VAL A 323 -10.15 7.44 4.61
CA VAL A 323 -11.21 6.51 4.11
C VAL A 323 -11.39 5.36 5.07
N THR A 324 -10.30 4.74 5.52
CA THR A 324 -10.36 3.66 6.52
C THR A 324 -10.91 4.14 7.86
N ALA A 325 -10.50 5.31 8.33
CA ALA A 325 -10.99 5.89 9.59
C ALA A 325 -12.51 6.20 9.52
N LEU A 326 -13.02 6.67 8.39
CA LEU A 326 -14.46 6.89 8.20
C LEU A 326 -15.24 5.57 8.23
N ALA A 327 -14.73 4.51 7.59
CA ALA A 327 -15.35 3.18 7.62
C ALA A 327 -15.38 2.59 9.05
N GLN A 328 -14.30 2.77 9.82
CA GLN A 328 -14.23 2.36 11.22
C GLN A 328 -15.26 3.09 12.11
N ARG A 329 -15.50 4.39 11.84
CA ARG A 329 -16.54 5.18 12.54
C ARG A 329 -17.97 4.71 12.23
N LEU A 330 -18.21 4.17 11.03
CA LEU A 330 -19.50 3.58 10.68
C LEU A 330 -19.75 2.25 11.39
N LEU A 331 -18.69 1.51 11.74
CA LEU A 331 -18.75 0.19 12.34
C LEU A 331 -17.87 0.12 13.60
N PRO A 332 -18.18 0.90 14.66
CA PRO A 332 -17.31 1.02 15.83
C PRO A 332 -17.15 -0.29 16.61
N ALA A 333 -18.16 -1.18 16.57
CA ALA A 333 -18.09 -2.52 17.16
C ALA A 333 -17.28 -3.51 16.30
N PHE A 334 -17.03 -3.19 15.02
CA PHE A 334 -16.40 -4.07 14.03
C PHE A 334 -15.26 -3.38 13.27
N VAL A 335 -14.40 -2.68 13.97
CA VAL A 335 -13.28 -1.90 13.41
C VAL A 335 -12.38 -2.75 12.49
N GLY A 336 -12.15 -4.01 12.87
CA GLY A 336 -11.37 -4.95 12.05
C GLY A 336 -12.05 -5.27 10.71
N VAL A 337 -13.36 -5.47 10.71
CA VAL A 337 -14.16 -5.72 9.48
C VAL A 337 -14.12 -4.49 8.58
N ALA A 338 -14.31 -3.29 9.14
CA ALA A 338 -14.25 -2.04 8.39
C ALA A 338 -12.87 -1.85 7.73
N SER A 339 -11.79 -2.11 8.46
CA SER A 339 -10.43 -2.05 7.92
C SER A 339 -10.20 -3.07 6.81
N SER A 340 -10.65 -4.32 7.02
CA SER A 340 -10.50 -5.39 6.01
C SER A 340 -11.28 -5.10 4.73
N LEU A 341 -12.45 -4.46 4.83
CA LEU A 341 -13.20 -4.03 3.64
C LEU A 341 -12.43 -2.96 2.85
N MET A 342 -11.89 -1.94 3.52
CA MET A 342 -11.18 -0.85 2.83
C MET A 342 -9.82 -1.29 2.30
N MET A 343 -9.02 -1.96 3.14
CA MET A 343 -7.64 -2.34 2.80
C MET A 343 -7.56 -3.70 2.09
N GLY A 344 -8.42 -4.67 2.42
CA GLY A 344 -8.43 -5.98 1.76
C GLY A 344 -9.21 -5.96 0.46
N VAL A 345 -10.52 -5.68 0.53
CA VAL A 345 -11.40 -5.72 -0.65
C VAL A 345 -11.18 -4.50 -1.54
N GLY A 346 -11.10 -3.30 -0.95
CA GLY A 346 -10.92 -2.05 -1.69
C GLY A 346 -9.61 -2.02 -2.47
N LEU A 347 -8.48 -2.27 -1.80
CA LEU A 347 -7.18 -2.35 -2.47
C LEU A 347 -7.10 -3.57 -3.40
N GLY A 348 -7.61 -4.73 -2.97
CA GLY A 348 -7.57 -5.96 -3.77
C GLY A 348 -8.25 -5.80 -5.13
N ILE A 349 -9.49 -5.29 -5.17
CA ILE A 349 -10.20 -5.00 -6.43
C ILE A 349 -9.51 -3.85 -7.18
N GLY A 350 -9.09 -2.81 -6.48
CA GLY A 350 -8.38 -1.68 -7.09
C GLY A 350 -7.09 -2.08 -7.81
N ASN A 351 -6.38 -3.11 -7.32
CA ASN A 351 -5.16 -3.63 -7.96
C ASN A 351 -5.39 -4.16 -9.39
N LEU A 352 -6.64 -4.48 -9.78
CA LEU A 352 -6.99 -4.77 -11.17
C LEU A 352 -6.79 -3.55 -12.09
N GLY A 353 -6.68 -2.35 -11.53
CA GLY A 353 -6.42 -1.12 -12.28
C GLY A 353 -5.15 -1.18 -13.13
N ALA A 354 -4.09 -1.87 -12.68
CA ALA A 354 -2.88 -2.04 -13.47
C ALA A 354 -3.15 -2.87 -14.75
N LEU A 355 -3.83 -4.01 -14.62
CA LEU A 355 -4.20 -4.84 -15.78
C LEU A 355 -5.12 -4.07 -16.74
N ALA A 356 -6.17 -3.43 -16.22
CA ALA A 356 -7.12 -2.67 -17.03
C ALA A 356 -6.41 -1.52 -17.78
N THR A 357 -5.52 -0.79 -17.11
CA THR A 357 -4.69 0.26 -17.73
C THR A 357 -3.78 -0.31 -18.82
N GLY A 358 -3.16 -1.48 -18.58
CA GLY A 358 -2.32 -2.15 -19.57
C GLY A 358 -3.08 -2.54 -20.83
N VAL A 359 -4.30 -3.11 -20.68
CA VAL A 359 -5.17 -3.45 -21.82
C VAL A 359 -5.56 -2.21 -22.65
N VAL A 360 -5.84 -1.08 -22.00
CA VAL A 360 -6.09 0.17 -22.70
C VAL A 360 -4.82 0.69 -23.35
N ALA A 361 -3.67 0.57 -22.70
CA ALA A 361 -2.38 1.02 -23.22
C ALA A 361 -1.95 0.29 -24.49
N ASP A 362 -2.22 -1.01 -24.59
CA ASP A 362 -1.95 -1.79 -25.81
C ASP A 362 -2.78 -1.29 -27.04
N ARG A 363 -3.97 -0.74 -26.79
CA ARG A 363 -4.86 -0.28 -27.87
C ARG A 363 -4.74 1.20 -28.19
N ARG A 364 -4.46 2.04 -27.20
CA ARG A 364 -4.54 3.51 -27.27
C ARG A 364 -3.24 4.22 -26.89
N GLY A 365 -2.22 3.46 -26.49
CA GLY A 365 -0.96 3.99 -25.95
C GLY A 365 -1.06 4.34 -24.46
N ILE A 366 0.10 4.32 -23.81
CA ILE A 366 0.24 4.44 -22.36
C ILE A 366 -0.23 5.81 -21.80
N GLN A 367 -0.05 6.88 -22.58
CA GLN A 367 -0.46 8.23 -22.18
C GLN A 367 -1.99 8.33 -22.06
N VAL A 368 -2.71 7.86 -23.09
CA VAL A 368 -4.17 7.83 -23.11
C VAL A 368 -4.70 6.90 -22.04
N ALA A 369 -4.08 5.74 -21.85
CA ALA A 369 -4.47 4.78 -20.84
C ALA A 369 -4.41 5.36 -19.42
N LEU A 370 -3.31 6.01 -19.05
CA LEU A 370 -3.17 6.66 -17.75
C LEU A 370 -4.15 7.83 -17.59
N THR A 371 -4.40 8.59 -18.64
CA THR A 371 -5.42 9.67 -18.62
C THR A 371 -6.80 9.10 -18.32
N ILE A 372 -7.22 8.05 -19.04
CA ILE A 372 -8.53 7.39 -18.84
C ILE A 372 -8.60 6.82 -17.41
N THR A 373 -7.56 6.16 -16.96
CA THR A 373 -7.53 5.60 -15.59
C THR A 373 -7.62 6.71 -14.55
N THR A 374 -6.93 7.84 -14.76
CA THR A 374 -7.00 8.99 -13.84
C THR A 374 -8.43 9.53 -13.71
N LEU A 375 -9.23 9.51 -14.78
CA LEU A 375 -10.64 9.94 -14.77
C LEU A 375 -11.53 9.08 -13.85
N LEU A 376 -11.10 7.89 -13.44
CA LEU A 376 -11.79 7.11 -12.40
C LEU A 376 -11.86 7.87 -11.06
N MET A 377 -10.95 8.82 -10.83
CA MET A 377 -11.02 9.70 -9.66
C MET A 377 -12.31 10.55 -9.65
N ALA A 378 -12.89 10.87 -10.82
CA ALA A 378 -14.19 11.57 -10.87
C ALA A 378 -15.31 10.72 -10.27
N GLY A 379 -15.30 9.40 -10.53
CA GLY A 379 -16.20 8.46 -9.87
C GLY A 379 -15.97 8.38 -8.35
N ALA A 380 -14.72 8.39 -7.91
CA ALA A 380 -14.39 8.41 -6.49
C ALA A 380 -14.85 9.72 -5.82
N ILE A 381 -14.73 10.88 -6.49
CA ILE A 381 -15.23 12.18 -6.03
C ILE A 381 -16.76 12.12 -5.88
N GLY A 382 -17.47 11.57 -6.89
CA GLY A 382 -18.92 11.39 -6.82
C GLY A 382 -19.34 10.50 -5.64
N ALA A 383 -18.68 9.37 -5.44
CA ALA A 383 -18.95 8.48 -4.31
C ALA A 383 -18.68 9.16 -2.96
N ALA A 384 -17.60 9.93 -2.84
CA ALA A 384 -17.31 10.70 -1.62
C ALA A 384 -18.35 11.78 -1.35
N ALA A 385 -18.85 12.47 -2.39
CA ALA A 385 -19.92 13.44 -2.26
C ALA A 385 -21.22 12.79 -1.79
N VAL A 386 -21.62 11.64 -2.37
CA VAL A 386 -22.80 10.87 -1.93
C VAL A 386 -22.65 10.41 -0.49
N TYR A 387 -21.45 9.94 -0.07
CA TYR A 387 -21.17 9.63 1.32
C TYR A 387 -21.46 10.82 2.24
N ILE A 388 -20.94 12.01 1.92
CA ILE A 388 -21.12 13.22 2.73
C ILE A 388 -22.59 13.59 2.86
N VAL A 389 -23.35 13.57 1.76
CA VAL A 389 -24.79 13.87 1.75
C VAL A 389 -25.57 12.86 2.58
N SER A 390 -25.29 11.57 2.42
CA SER A 390 -25.95 10.49 3.17
C SER A 390 -25.73 10.60 4.69
N MET A 391 -24.58 11.11 5.12
CA MET A 391 -24.26 11.29 6.53
C MET A 391 -24.92 12.55 7.11
N ARG A 392 -25.06 13.64 6.35
CA ARG A 392 -25.78 14.85 6.77
C ARG A 392 -27.26 14.57 7.03
N GLY A 393 -27.92 13.84 6.15
CA GLY A 393 -29.32 13.44 6.34
C GLY A 393 -29.56 12.62 7.62
N ARG A 394 -28.62 11.76 7.99
CA ARG A 394 -28.71 10.96 9.24
C ARG A 394 -28.60 11.83 10.50
N THR A 395 -27.73 12.82 10.50
CA THR A 395 -27.56 13.72 11.65
C THR A 395 -28.84 14.55 11.86
N GLN A 396 -29.49 15.03 10.80
CA GLN A 396 -30.74 15.79 10.86
C GLN A 396 -31.89 14.94 11.45
N VAL A 397 -32.08 13.72 10.97
CA VAL A 397 -33.12 12.82 11.47
C VAL A 397 -32.94 12.51 12.97
N LEU A 398 -31.71 12.31 13.43
CA LEU A 398 -31.42 12.08 14.85
C LEU A 398 -31.67 13.33 15.71
N THR A 399 -31.44 14.52 15.18
CA THR A 399 -31.71 15.80 15.88
C THR A 399 -33.23 16.06 15.98
N GLU A 400 -33.99 15.75 14.94
CA GLU A 400 -35.45 15.89 14.93
C GLU A 400 -36.17 14.91 15.85
N ILE A 401 -35.59 13.71 16.07
CA ILE A 401 -36.17 12.70 17.01
C ILE A 401 -35.84 13.05 18.47
N SER A 402 -34.77 13.84 18.69
CA SER A 402 -34.31 14.23 20.03
C SER A 402 -34.86 15.59 20.49
N SER A 403 -35.53 16.34 19.61
CA SER A 403 -36.23 17.61 19.86
C SER A 403 -37.71 17.34 20.10
#